data_18baffcc16aa1ce030f943ce0c8cea42
#
_entry.id   18baffcc16aa1ce030f943ce0c8cea42
#
_cell.length_a   1.000
_cell.length_b   1.000
_cell.length_c   1.000
_cell.angle_alpha   90.00
_cell.angle_beta   90.00
_cell.angle_gamma   90.00
#
_symmetry.space_group_name_H-M   'P 1'
#
loop_
_entity.id
_entity.type
_entity.pdbx_description
1 polymer ?
#
loop_
_entity_poly.entity_id
_entity_poly.type
_entity_poly.pdbx_seq_one_letter_code
_entity_poly.pdbx_strand_id
1 'polypeptide(L)'
;MPADSPELPAKDLRTLIPEYAGLARTATLLNPEPGDPGVRESSLGGELLWPADEPWPYCAQEDHWTFGSDPRNRTEIVPGAVPMVPILQVYARDVPELEFPPGKDLLQLVWCALVHEQDQGPVVPRLYWRNAAEIMAAGPLSEIPGVREGEYDEDNMPEPSTLSPKMAEDYPSRHDLPQDMWETWETRFRSSASGTGAVWPPDSNVIATKVGGWPAWTQPSDWPECESGHRMEHLLTITGDIQLGDCGGVYFFHCRRCPGLPWDWRFDCH
;
A
#
# COMPACT_ATOMS: atom_id res chain seq x y z
N MET A 1 32.34 -22.72 14.50
CA MET A 1 32.49 -21.28 14.61
C MET A 1 32.35 -20.72 13.22
N PRO A 2 31.22 -20.10 12.82
CA PRO A 2 31.17 -19.34 11.56
C PRO A 2 31.97 -18.05 11.78
N ALA A 3 32.83 -17.75 10.84
CA ALA A 3 33.62 -16.53 10.83
C ALA A 3 32.68 -15.33 10.64
N ASP A 4 32.77 -14.34 11.55
CA ASP A 4 32.18 -13.03 11.37
C ASP A 4 32.67 -12.43 10.04
N SER A 5 31.82 -12.39 9.04
CA SER A 5 32.06 -11.55 7.88
C SER A 5 31.97 -10.10 8.34
N PRO A 6 32.97 -9.24 8.06
CA PRO A 6 32.88 -7.85 8.44
C PRO A 6 31.71 -7.21 7.70
N GLU A 7 30.70 -6.76 8.44
CA GLU A 7 29.68 -5.87 7.92
C GLU A 7 30.39 -4.62 7.38
N LEU A 8 30.42 -4.49 6.07
CA LEU A 8 30.81 -3.23 5.45
C LEU A 8 29.78 -2.17 5.87
N PRO A 9 30.21 -1.01 6.40
CA PRO A 9 29.26 0.02 6.79
C PRO A 9 28.41 0.37 5.58
N ALA A 10 27.09 0.31 5.76
CA ALA A 10 26.12 0.71 4.75
C ALA A 10 26.45 2.14 4.30
N LYS A 11 27.00 2.29 3.11
CA LYS A 11 27.30 3.62 2.55
C LYS A 11 25.98 4.22 2.10
N ASP A 12 25.61 5.32 2.73
CA ASP A 12 24.44 6.11 2.36
C ASP A 12 24.53 6.50 0.87
N LEU A 13 23.52 6.11 0.09
CA LEU A 13 23.41 6.43 -1.34
C LEU A 13 23.54 7.94 -1.60
N ARG A 14 23.04 8.78 -0.71
CA ARG A 14 23.17 10.25 -0.76
C ARG A 14 24.62 10.71 -0.77
N THR A 15 25.50 9.97 -0.11
CA THR A 15 26.94 10.24 -0.11
C THR A 15 27.64 9.76 -1.39
N LEU A 16 27.12 8.69 -1.99
CA LEU A 16 27.71 8.05 -3.17
C LEU A 16 27.25 8.68 -4.48
N ILE A 17 26.00 9.08 -4.50
CA ILE A 17 25.33 9.74 -5.65
C ILE A 17 24.59 10.95 -5.08
N PRO A 18 25.22 12.13 -5.02
CA PRO A 18 24.60 13.34 -4.45
C PRO A 18 23.25 13.69 -5.09
N GLU A 19 23.09 13.40 -6.38
CA GLU A 19 21.85 13.63 -7.12
C GLU A 19 20.67 12.78 -6.57
N TYR A 20 20.96 11.66 -5.94
CA TYR A 20 19.95 10.81 -5.28
C TYR A 20 19.23 11.55 -4.15
N ALA A 21 19.92 12.43 -3.44
CA ALA A 21 19.31 13.26 -2.41
C ALA A 21 18.19 14.16 -2.95
N GLY A 22 18.27 14.54 -4.23
CA GLY A 22 17.22 15.33 -4.92
C GLY A 22 15.95 14.53 -5.21
N LEU A 23 15.94 13.22 -5.02
CA LEU A 23 14.78 12.34 -5.22
C LEU A 23 13.98 12.11 -3.93
N ALA A 24 14.40 12.69 -2.81
CA ALA A 24 13.69 12.58 -1.54
C ALA A 24 12.24 13.04 -1.66
N ARG A 25 11.33 12.28 -1.09
CA ARG A 25 9.93 12.65 -0.89
C ARG A 25 9.55 12.47 0.57
N THR A 26 8.62 13.26 1.04
CA THR A 26 8.04 13.03 2.37
C THR A 26 7.03 11.90 2.29
N ALA A 27 7.16 10.94 3.21
CA ALA A 27 6.16 9.91 3.46
C ALA A 27 5.67 10.03 4.90
N THR A 28 4.42 9.65 5.16
CA THR A 28 3.90 9.42 6.50
C THR A 28 3.78 7.92 6.72
N LEU A 29 4.65 7.36 7.54
CA LEU A 29 4.59 5.95 7.97
C LEU A 29 3.43 5.82 8.92
N LEU A 30 2.54 4.86 8.72
CA LEU A 30 1.34 4.71 9.52
C LEU A 30 1.59 3.94 10.82
N ASN A 31 2.61 3.08 10.87
CA ASN A 31 3.04 2.30 12.04
C ASN A 31 1.85 1.67 12.79
N PRO A 32 1.13 0.71 12.20
CA PRO A 32 0.00 0.08 12.84
C PRO A 32 0.44 -0.77 14.02
N GLU A 33 -0.31 -0.70 15.11
CA GLU A 33 -0.14 -1.51 16.31
C GLU A 33 -1.48 -2.20 16.65
N PRO A 34 -1.51 -3.53 16.86
CA PRO A 34 -2.74 -4.24 17.19
C PRO A 34 -3.53 -3.55 18.30
N GLY A 35 -4.84 -3.36 18.09
CA GLY A 35 -5.68 -2.62 19.04
C GLY A 35 -7.15 -2.64 18.64
N ASP A 36 -7.95 -1.82 19.29
CA ASP A 36 -9.39 -1.69 19.05
C ASP A 36 -9.72 -0.23 18.67
N PRO A 37 -9.38 0.20 17.45
CA PRO A 37 -9.60 1.57 17.01
C PRO A 37 -11.09 1.87 16.86
N GLY A 38 -11.52 3.01 17.39
CA GLY A 38 -12.87 3.50 17.17
C GLY A 38 -13.05 4.13 15.79
N VAL A 39 -14.30 4.22 15.31
CA VAL A 39 -14.64 4.79 13.99
C VAL A 39 -14.20 6.25 13.78
N ARG A 40 -13.78 6.96 14.83
CA ARG A 40 -13.25 8.33 14.75
C ARG A 40 -11.73 8.41 14.75
N GLU A 41 -11.06 7.27 14.71
CA GLU A 41 -9.60 7.16 14.71
C GLU A 41 -9.12 6.67 13.35
N SER A 42 -7.91 7.05 12.99
CA SER A 42 -7.24 6.44 11.85
C SER A 42 -6.84 5.02 12.22
N SER A 43 -7.09 4.05 11.32
CA SER A 43 -6.90 2.62 11.61
C SER A 43 -6.50 1.83 10.38
N LEU A 44 -5.78 0.74 10.61
CA LEU A 44 -5.65 -0.36 9.67
C LEU A 44 -6.58 -1.47 10.16
N GLY A 45 -7.48 -1.97 9.30
CA GLY A 45 -8.56 -2.85 9.77
C GLY A 45 -9.55 -2.16 10.71
N GLY A 46 -10.39 -2.96 11.37
CA GLY A 46 -11.41 -2.46 12.30
C GLY A 46 -12.61 -1.81 11.62
N GLU A 47 -13.42 -1.13 12.41
CA GLU A 47 -14.63 -0.48 11.92
C GLU A 47 -14.32 0.85 11.21
N LEU A 48 -14.98 1.09 10.07
CA LEU A 48 -14.87 2.36 9.35
C LEU A 48 -16.07 3.27 9.66
N LEU A 49 -15.83 4.58 9.66
CA LEU A 49 -16.89 5.58 9.69
C LEU A 49 -17.65 5.59 8.36
N TRP A 50 -18.66 4.74 8.22
CA TRP A 50 -19.45 4.59 6.99
C TRP A 50 -20.81 5.26 7.12
N PRO A 51 -21.33 5.97 6.07
CA PRO A 51 -22.65 6.58 6.12
C PRO A 51 -23.76 5.52 6.09
N ALA A 52 -24.77 5.68 6.96
CA ALA A 52 -25.86 4.70 7.07
C ALA A 52 -26.79 4.66 5.83
N ASP A 53 -26.82 5.72 5.05
CA ASP A 53 -27.61 5.83 3.82
C ASP A 53 -26.88 5.32 2.55
N GLU A 54 -25.60 4.94 2.70
CA GLU A 54 -24.83 4.31 1.62
C GLU A 54 -24.68 2.81 1.88
N PRO A 55 -25.13 1.95 0.96
CA PRO A 55 -24.93 0.52 1.10
C PRO A 55 -23.46 0.15 1.25
N TRP A 56 -23.15 -0.80 2.14
CA TRP A 56 -21.81 -1.37 2.22
C TRP A 56 -21.41 -2.01 0.90
N PRO A 57 -20.19 -1.81 0.41
CA PRO A 57 -19.77 -2.37 -0.88
C PRO A 57 -19.59 -3.88 -0.83
N TYR A 58 -20.03 -4.52 -1.93
CA TYR A 58 -19.84 -5.93 -2.18
C TYR A 58 -19.03 -6.13 -3.46
N CYS A 59 -18.16 -7.13 -3.47
CA CYS A 59 -17.55 -7.60 -4.69
C CYS A 59 -18.56 -8.48 -5.43
N ALA A 60 -18.89 -8.10 -6.67
CA ALA A 60 -19.85 -8.82 -7.51
C ALA A 60 -19.17 -9.67 -8.59
N GLN A 61 -17.85 -9.85 -8.53
CA GLN A 61 -17.13 -10.74 -9.44
C GLN A 61 -17.51 -12.19 -9.15
N GLU A 62 -17.59 -13.02 -10.18
CA GLU A 62 -18.06 -14.41 -10.05
C GLU A 62 -16.92 -15.39 -9.73
N ASP A 63 -15.67 -15.03 -10.02
CA ASP A 63 -14.50 -15.90 -9.92
C ASP A 63 -13.70 -15.59 -8.65
N HIS A 64 -14.24 -15.96 -7.49
CA HIS A 64 -13.56 -15.79 -6.21
C HIS A 64 -12.76 -17.04 -5.81
N TRP A 65 -11.52 -16.84 -5.35
CA TRP A 65 -10.63 -17.91 -4.92
C TRP A 65 -10.00 -17.61 -3.58
N THR A 66 -9.74 -18.66 -2.77
CA THR A 66 -8.76 -18.59 -1.68
C THR A 66 -7.51 -19.36 -2.07
N PHE A 67 -6.37 -18.92 -1.58
CA PHE A 67 -5.20 -19.79 -1.49
C PHE A 67 -5.36 -20.61 -0.23
N GLY A 68 -5.85 -21.82 -0.30
CA GLY A 68 -5.78 -22.74 0.84
C GLY A 68 -4.33 -22.92 1.32
N SER A 69 -4.11 -23.77 2.33
CA SER A 69 -2.77 -24.09 2.85
C SER A 69 -1.75 -24.61 1.79
N ASP A 70 -2.19 -24.90 0.59
CA ASP A 70 -1.36 -25.18 -0.60
C ASP A 70 -1.75 -24.22 -1.72
N PRO A 71 -0.84 -23.30 -2.15
CA PRO A 71 -1.10 -22.33 -3.24
C PRO A 71 -1.49 -22.99 -4.59
N ARG A 72 -1.27 -24.30 -4.73
CA ARG A 72 -1.70 -25.08 -5.90
C ARG A 72 -3.16 -25.55 -5.80
N ASN A 73 -3.75 -25.48 -4.64
CA ASN A 73 -5.14 -25.85 -4.38
C ASN A 73 -6.00 -24.60 -4.28
N ARG A 74 -6.37 -24.03 -5.42
CA ARG A 74 -7.40 -23.00 -5.48
C ARG A 74 -8.75 -23.64 -5.14
N THR A 75 -9.43 -23.09 -4.15
CA THR A 75 -10.80 -23.49 -3.84
C THR A 75 -11.73 -22.43 -4.38
N GLU A 76 -12.54 -22.77 -5.38
CA GLU A 76 -13.59 -21.89 -5.87
C GLU A 76 -14.59 -21.66 -4.73
N ILE A 77 -14.80 -20.40 -4.42
CA ILE A 77 -15.72 -20.01 -3.38
C ILE A 77 -17.06 -19.70 -4.01
N VAL A 78 -18.09 -19.97 -3.24
CA VAL A 78 -19.51 -19.77 -3.55
C VAL A 78 -19.76 -18.61 -4.50
N PRO A 79 -20.36 -18.86 -5.66
CA PRO A 79 -20.74 -17.79 -6.57
C PRO A 79 -21.71 -16.83 -5.89
N GLY A 80 -21.41 -15.54 -5.93
CA GLY A 80 -22.26 -14.51 -5.35
C GLY A 80 -21.47 -13.30 -4.87
N ALA A 81 -22.18 -12.26 -4.52
CA ALA A 81 -21.56 -11.03 -3.99
C ALA A 81 -21.04 -11.26 -2.57
N VAL A 82 -19.74 -10.98 -2.37
CA VAL A 82 -19.04 -11.08 -1.09
C VAL A 82 -18.86 -9.69 -0.50
N PRO A 83 -19.14 -9.44 0.81
CA PRO A 83 -18.90 -8.15 1.40
C PRO A 83 -17.42 -7.80 1.35
N MET A 84 -17.09 -6.56 0.98
CA MET A 84 -15.72 -6.08 1.05
C MET A 84 -15.30 -5.92 2.51
N VAL A 85 -14.00 -6.11 2.77
CA VAL A 85 -13.46 -5.96 4.13
C VAL A 85 -12.87 -4.57 4.34
N PRO A 86 -12.98 -4.01 5.55
CA PRO A 86 -12.38 -2.74 5.89
C PRO A 86 -10.85 -2.90 5.97
N ILE A 87 -10.10 -2.03 5.29
CA ILE A 87 -8.65 -2.10 5.23
C ILE A 87 -8.00 -0.92 5.93
N LEU A 88 -8.35 0.28 5.53
CA LEU A 88 -7.70 1.48 6.03
C LEU A 88 -8.71 2.62 6.18
N GLN A 89 -8.56 3.36 7.25
CA GLN A 89 -9.18 4.64 7.44
C GLN A 89 -8.12 5.64 7.90
N VAL A 90 -7.99 6.77 7.19
CA VAL A 90 -7.02 7.81 7.53
C VAL A 90 -7.69 9.17 7.50
N TYR A 91 -7.61 9.88 8.63
CA TYR A 91 -8.08 11.25 8.77
C TYR A 91 -6.99 12.24 8.36
N ALA A 92 -7.37 13.33 7.71
CA ALA A 92 -6.46 14.40 7.26
C ALA A 92 -5.59 14.96 8.39
N ARG A 93 -6.12 15.02 9.62
CA ARG A 93 -5.38 15.50 10.80
C ARG A 93 -4.16 14.65 11.17
N ASP A 94 -4.16 13.37 10.77
CA ASP A 94 -3.12 12.40 11.11
C ASP A 94 -2.06 12.26 10.00
N VAL A 95 -2.37 12.76 8.79
CA VAL A 95 -1.49 12.75 7.61
C VAL A 95 -1.48 14.12 6.93
N PRO A 96 -0.97 15.16 7.59
CA PRO A 96 -1.06 16.55 7.12
C PRO A 96 -0.36 16.81 5.78
N GLU A 97 0.57 15.95 5.38
CA GLU A 97 1.28 16.05 4.10
C GLU A 97 0.45 15.49 2.92
N LEU A 98 -0.63 14.75 3.19
CA LEU A 98 -1.54 14.30 2.15
C LEU A 98 -2.53 15.42 1.82
N GLU A 99 -2.55 15.82 0.56
CA GLU A 99 -3.52 16.78 0.06
C GLU A 99 -4.86 16.09 -0.24
N PHE A 100 -5.85 16.38 0.60
CA PHE A 100 -7.20 15.89 0.41
C PHE A 100 -7.97 16.74 -0.62
N PRO A 101 -8.95 16.13 -1.35
CA PRO A 101 -9.85 16.88 -2.21
C PRO A 101 -10.61 17.95 -1.41
N PRO A 102 -11.01 19.08 -2.04
CA PRO A 102 -11.78 20.11 -1.36
C PRO A 102 -13.01 19.56 -0.64
N GLY A 103 -13.15 19.88 0.64
CA GLY A 103 -14.26 19.44 1.49
C GLY A 103 -14.20 17.98 1.94
N LYS A 104 -13.08 17.30 1.73
CA LYS A 104 -12.82 15.94 2.23
C LYS A 104 -11.75 15.97 3.30
N ASP A 105 -11.89 15.11 4.30
CA ASP A 105 -10.98 15.00 5.44
C ASP A 105 -10.79 13.56 5.91
N LEU A 106 -11.32 12.60 5.14
CA LEU A 106 -11.28 11.18 5.44
C LEU A 106 -11.02 10.39 4.15
N LEU A 107 -9.98 9.54 4.17
CA LEU A 107 -9.66 8.55 3.15
C LEU A 107 -10.01 7.17 3.69
N GLN A 108 -10.75 6.39 2.92
CA GLN A 108 -11.10 5.02 3.29
C GLN A 108 -10.77 4.05 2.15
N LEU A 109 -10.30 2.88 2.53
CA LEU A 109 -9.98 1.77 1.65
C LEU A 109 -10.69 0.52 2.15
N VAL A 110 -11.39 -0.14 1.25
CA VAL A 110 -11.92 -1.49 1.44
C VAL A 110 -11.48 -2.35 0.27
N TRP A 111 -11.43 -3.66 0.44
CA TRP A 111 -11.20 -4.54 -0.70
C TRP A 111 -11.95 -5.87 -0.57
N CYS A 112 -12.08 -6.59 -1.69
CA CYS A 112 -12.41 -8.00 -1.65
C CYS A 112 -11.16 -8.76 -1.23
N ALA A 113 -11.25 -9.51 -0.12
CA ALA A 113 -10.12 -10.27 0.42
C ALA A 113 -9.96 -11.64 -0.24
N LEU A 114 -10.50 -11.83 -1.43
CA LEU A 114 -10.39 -13.04 -2.23
C LEU A 114 -9.62 -12.76 -3.52
N VAL A 115 -8.95 -13.78 -4.03
CA VAL A 115 -8.20 -13.69 -5.29
C VAL A 115 -9.15 -13.81 -6.48
N HIS A 116 -8.89 -13.07 -7.55
CA HIS A 116 -9.66 -13.07 -8.79
C HIS A 116 -8.76 -13.40 -9.97
N GLU A 117 -9.24 -14.20 -10.93
CA GLU A 117 -8.41 -14.59 -12.08
C GLU A 117 -8.10 -13.45 -13.05
N GLN A 118 -8.98 -12.46 -13.12
CA GLN A 118 -8.88 -11.35 -14.08
C GLN A 118 -8.14 -10.12 -13.53
N ASP A 119 -7.89 -10.08 -12.22
CA ASP A 119 -7.23 -8.95 -11.58
C ASP A 119 -5.73 -9.19 -11.40
N GLN A 120 -4.97 -8.10 -11.38
CA GLN A 120 -3.52 -8.14 -11.31
C GLN A 120 -2.96 -8.32 -9.89
N GLY A 121 -3.74 -8.97 -8.99
CA GLY A 121 -3.31 -9.12 -7.60
C GLY A 121 -4.28 -9.92 -6.72
N PRO A 122 -3.90 -10.13 -5.44
CA PRO A 122 -4.66 -10.95 -4.51
C PRO A 122 -5.93 -10.27 -3.98
N VAL A 123 -6.17 -9.01 -4.29
CA VAL A 123 -7.28 -8.22 -3.76
C VAL A 123 -7.91 -7.34 -4.83
N VAL A 124 -9.18 -6.94 -4.65
CA VAL A 124 -9.88 -5.96 -5.50
C VAL A 124 -10.28 -4.77 -4.64
N PRO A 125 -9.55 -3.66 -4.70
CA PRO A 125 -9.75 -2.53 -3.81
C PRO A 125 -10.84 -1.56 -4.29
N ARG A 126 -11.39 -0.77 -3.32
CA ARG A 126 -12.15 0.45 -3.56
C ARG A 126 -11.70 1.53 -2.60
N LEU A 127 -11.48 2.72 -3.12
CA LEU A 127 -10.99 3.88 -2.39
C LEU A 127 -12.03 5.00 -2.39
N TYR A 128 -12.21 5.64 -1.22
CA TYR A 128 -13.22 6.66 -1.01
C TYR A 128 -12.62 7.90 -0.33
N TRP A 129 -12.95 9.07 -0.88
CA TRP A 129 -12.69 10.35 -0.26
C TRP A 129 -13.98 10.87 0.37
N ARG A 130 -14.00 11.14 1.68
CA ARG A 130 -15.19 11.45 2.42
C ARG A 130 -15.03 12.70 3.29
N ASN A 131 -16.16 13.21 3.76
CA ASN A 131 -16.23 14.22 4.83
C ASN A 131 -16.77 13.56 6.09
N ALA A 132 -15.94 13.48 7.12
CA ALA A 132 -16.30 12.81 8.36
C ALA A 132 -17.45 13.49 9.11
N ALA A 133 -17.50 14.83 9.07
CA ALA A 133 -18.57 15.59 9.71
C ALA A 133 -19.93 15.37 9.03
N GLU A 134 -19.96 15.25 7.70
CA GLU A 134 -21.18 14.91 6.94
C GLU A 134 -21.71 13.54 7.32
N ILE A 135 -20.83 12.51 7.41
CA ILE A 135 -21.24 11.16 7.82
C ILE A 135 -21.78 11.18 9.25
N MET A 136 -21.08 11.85 10.16
CA MET A 136 -21.54 11.95 11.56
C MET A 136 -22.90 12.67 11.68
N ALA A 137 -23.17 13.67 10.87
CA ALA A 137 -24.44 14.40 10.86
C ALA A 137 -25.58 13.57 10.25
N ALA A 138 -25.32 12.80 9.20
CA ALA A 138 -26.30 11.88 8.58
C ALA A 138 -26.56 10.63 9.43
N GLY A 139 -25.64 10.27 10.29
CA GLY A 139 -25.61 9.05 11.10
C GLY A 139 -24.69 7.98 10.48
N PRO A 140 -23.74 7.45 11.24
CA PRO A 140 -22.89 6.36 10.79
C PRO A 140 -23.67 5.04 10.75
N LEU A 141 -23.21 4.12 9.89
CA LEU A 141 -23.67 2.74 9.86
C LEU A 141 -23.40 2.10 11.23
N SER A 142 -24.38 1.39 11.76
CA SER A 142 -24.30 0.80 13.10
C SER A 142 -23.47 -0.49 13.15
N GLU A 143 -23.36 -1.17 12.02
CA GLU A 143 -22.64 -2.44 11.91
C GLU A 143 -22.21 -2.66 10.46
N ILE A 144 -20.94 -2.96 10.27
CA ILE A 144 -20.37 -3.33 8.96
C ILE A 144 -20.67 -4.82 8.73
N PRO A 145 -21.18 -5.22 7.54
CA PRO A 145 -21.36 -6.62 7.22
C PRO A 145 -20.07 -7.41 7.33
N GLY A 146 -20.05 -8.40 8.21
CA GLY A 146 -18.92 -9.31 8.37
C GLY A 146 -18.84 -10.33 7.23
N VAL A 147 -17.63 -10.76 6.91
CA VAL A 147 -17.38 -11.90 6.02
C VAL A 147 -17.58 -13.20 6.78
N ARG A 148 -18.02 -14.25 6.07
CA ARG A 148 -18.18 -15.60 6.63
C ARG A 148 -16.92 -16.41 6.37
N GLU A 149 -16.79 -17.51 7.10
CA GLU A 149 -15.76 -18.50 6.80
C GLU A 149 -15.84 -18.93 5.33
N GLY A 150 -14.72 -18.85 4.61
CA GLY A 150 -14.62 -19.11 3.19
C GLY A 150 -14.93 -17.92 2.27
N GLU A 151 -15.34 -16.78 2.81
CA GLU A 151 -15.56 -15.54 2.05
C GLU A 151 -14.34 -14.57 2.10
N TYR A 152 -13.21 -15.03 2.61
CA TYR A 152 -11.96 -14.28 2.69
C TYR A 152 -10.76 -15.21 2.68
N ASP A 153 -9.62 -14.68 2.29
CA ASP A 153 -8.32 -15.28 2.54
C ASP A 153 -7.72 -14.60 3.78
N GLU A 154 -7.30 -15.38 4.76
CA GLU A 154 -6.77 -14.84 6.03
C GLU A 154 -5.55 -13.95 5.79
N ASP A 155 -4.72 -14.28 4.80
CA ASP A 155 -3.54 -13.52 4.43
C ASP A 155 -3.87 -12.11 3.90
N ASN A 156 -5.09 -11.91 3.39
CA ASN A 156 -5.57 -10.63 2.85
C ASN A 156 -6.39 -9.81 3.87
N MET A 157 -6.42 -10.22 5.13
CA MET A 157 -7.16 -9.57 6.21
C MET A 157 -6.22 -8.83 7.16
N PRO A 158 -6.40 -7.52 7.38
CA PRO A 158 -5.64 -6.83 8.42
C PRO A 158 -6.15 -7.20 9.82
N GLU A 159 -5.24 -7.35 10.76
CA GLU A 159 -5.60 -7.32 12.18
C GLU A 159 -5.98 -5.88 12.57
N PRO A 160 -7.12 -5.66 13.27
CA PRO A 160 -7.50 -4.32 13.72
C PRO A 160 -6.36 -3.64 14.49
N SER A 161 -5.95 -2.47 14.04
CA SER A 161 -4.77 -1.77 14.53
C SER A 161 -4.99 -0.26 14.62
N THR A 162 -4.54 0.34 15.70
CA THR A 162 -4.39 1.80 15.81
C THR A 162 -3.16 2.26 15.05
N LEU A 163 -3.17 3.51 14.59
CA LEU A 163 -2.05 4.07 13.84
C LEU A 163 -1.24 5.06 14.68
N SER A 164 0.08 5.02 14.51
CA SER A 164 1.03 5.98 15.09
C SER A 164 1.81 6.71 13.96
N PRO A 165 1.16 7.66 13.25
CA PRO A 165 1.73 8.29 12.06
C PRO A 165 3.03 9.04 12.37
N LYS A 166 4.05 8.83 11.53
CA LYS A 166 5.35 9.49 11.66
C LYS A 166 5.89 9.86 10.28
N MET A 167 6.26 11.14 10.11
CA MET A 167 6.92 11.60 8.89
C MET A 167 8.32 11.02 8.75
N ALA A 168 8.69 10.67 7.53
CA ALA A 168 10.01 10.18 7.16
C ALA A 168 10.41 10.70 5.78
N GLU A 169 11.71 10.80 5.53
CA GLU A 169 12.23 10.91 4.18
C GLU A 169 12.19 9.52 3.53
N ASP A 170 11.70 9.49 2.31
CA ASP A 170 11.57 8.29 1.50
C ASP A 170 12.22 8.49 0.13
N TYR A 171 12.85 7.46 -0.37
CA TYR A 171 13.61 7.49 -1.61
C TYR A 171 13.11 6.41 -2.57
N PRO A 172 13.30 6.59 -3.89
CA PRO A 172 12.89 5.59 -4.85
C PRO A 172 13.63 4.27 -4.64
N SER A 173 12.93 3.17 -4.89
CA SER A 173 13.56 1.87 -5.02
C SER A 173 14.51 1.84 -6.24
N ARG A 174 15.37 0.83 -6.32
CA ARG A 174 16.23 0.62 -7.50
C ARG A 174 15.46 0.60 -8.83
N HIS A 175 14.20 0.19 -8.80
CA HIS A 175 13.34 0.07 -9.97
C HIS A 175 12.79 1.41 -10.48
N ASP A 176 12.88 2.46 -9.65
CA ASP A 176 12.48 3.82 -9.99
C ASP A 176 13.67 4.76 -10.22
N LEU A 177 14.89 4.26 -10.08
CA LEU A 177 16.08 5.09 -10.33
C LEU A 177 16.18 5.46 -11.82
N PRO A 178 16.50 6.73 -12.14
CA PRO A 178 16.92 7.12 -13.48
C PRO A 178 18.07 6.25 -13.98
N GLN A 179 18.06 5.89 -15.26
CA GLN A 179 19.02 4.98 -15.85
C GLN A 179 20.48 5.42 -15.66
N ASP A 180 20.76 6.69 -15.77
CA ASP A 180 22.10 7.29 -15.58
C ASP A 180 22.59 7.18 -14.14
N MET A 181 21.68 7.29 -13.15
CA MET A 181 22.00 7.07 -11.74
C MET A 181 22.28 5.59 -11.47
N TRP A 182 21.49 4.69 -12.05
CA TRP A 182 21.71 3.26 -11.97
C TRP A 182 23.08 2.86 -12.54
N GLU A 183 23.43 3.33 -13.74
CA GLU A 183 24.71 3.06 -14.39
C GLU A 183 25.90 3.61 -13.59
N THR A 184 25.73 4.81 -13.01
CA THR A 184 26.73 5.41 -12.11
C THR A 184 26.96 4.54 -10.88
N TRP A 185 25.87 4.06 -10.28
CA TRP A 185 25.92 3.17 -9.15
C TRP A 185 26.60 1.85 -9.51
N GLU A 186 26.17 1.17 -10.58
CA GLU A 186 26.81 -0.08 -11.03
C GLU A 186 28.31 0.08 -11.25
N THR A 187 28.72 1.16 -11.89
CA THR A 187 30.13 1.43 -12.18
C THR A 187 30.94 1.63 -10.91
N ARG A 188 30.42 2.41 -9.98
CA ARG A 188 31.11 2.73 -8.72
C ARG A 188 31.15 1.55 -7.75
N PHE A 189 30.12 0.70 -7.72
CA PHE A 189 30.04 -0.43 -6.80
C PHE A 189 30.69 -1.71 -7.34
N ARG A 190 30.53 -2.04 -8.62
CA ARG A 190 31.20 -3.19 -9.22
C ARG A 190 32.71 -3.02 -9.20
N SER A 191 33.21 -1.81 -9.34
CA SER A 191 34.65 -1.55 -9.28
C SER A 191 35.24 -1.64 -7.86
N SER A 192 34.43 -1.49 -6.81
CA SER A 192 34.88 -1.59 -5.41
C SER A 192 34.71 -2.99 -4.80
N ALA A 193 33.93 -3.86 -5.43
CA ALA A 193 33.67 -5.23 -4.95
C ALA A 193 34.57 -6.23 -5.67
N SER A 194 35.89 -6.14 -5.47
CA SER A 194 36.78 -7.21 -5.85
C SER A 194 36.57 -8.41 -4.92
N GLY A 195 35.60 -9.28 -5.27
CA GLY A 195 35.65 -10.68 -4.85
C GLY A 195 34.47 -11.29 -4.11
N THR A 196 33.44 -10.59 -3.70
CA THR A 196 32.30 -11.23 -3.01
C THR A 196 30.99 -10.53 -3.37
N GLY A 197 30.13 -11.23 -4.12
CA GLY A 197 28.70 -10.97 -4.30
C GLY A 197 28.26 -9.51 -4.58
N ALA A 198 27.32 -9.31 -5.46
CA ALA A 198 26.71 -7.98 -5.69
C ALA A 198 26.14 -7.43 -4.37
N VAL A 199 26.84 -6.43 -3.81
CA VAL A 199 26.28 -5.64 -2.70
C VAL A 199 25.27 -4.67 -3.32
N TRP A 200 24.00 -4.97 -3.18
CA TRP A 200 22.91 -4.06 -3.53
C TRP A 200 23.00 -2.81 -2.67
N PRO A 201 22.65 -1.61 -3.19
CA PRO A 201 22.55 -0.44 -2.34
C PRO A 201 21.60 -0.75 -1.19
N PRO A 202 21.91 -0.31 0.03
CA PRO A 202 20.89 -0.32 1.07
C PRO A 202 19.71 0.46 0.52
N ASP A 203 18.57 -0.21 0.38
CA ASP A 203 17.36 0.45 -0.07
C ASP A 203 17.01 1.54 0.94
N SER A 204 17.19 2.79 0.53
CA SER A 204 16.71 3.94 1.30
C SER A 204 15.20 4.11 1.13
N ASN A 205 14.58 3.26 0.32
CA ASN A 205 13.13 3.17 0.20
C ASN A 205 12.55 2.55 1.47
N VAL A 206 11.54 3.20 2.01
CA VAL A 206 10.89 2.73 3.24
C VAL A 206 9.82 1.71 2.89
N ILE A 207 10.06 0.44 3.21
CA ILE A 207 9.09 -0.65 3.08
C ILE A 207 8.19 -0.64 4.32
N ALA A 208 7.02 -0.02 4.21
CA ALA A 208 6.04 0.09 5.27
C ALA A 208 4.67 0.48 4.71
N THR A 209 3.62 0.24 5.48
CA THR A 209 2.32 0.86 5.23
C THR A 209 2.47 2.36 5.44
N LYS A 210 2.32 3.14 4.36
CA LYS A 210 2.63 4.58 4.33
C LYS A 210 1.77 5.35 3.35
N VAL A 211 1.61 6.65 3.60
CA VAL A 211 0.98 7.61 2.70
C VAL A 211 2.05 8.50 2.08
N GLY A 212 1.98 8.74 0.78
CA GLY A 212 2.97 9.52 0.04
C GLY A 212 4.31 8.78 -0.13
N GLY A 213 5.38 9.54 -0.43
CA GLY A 213 6.70 8.96 -0.71
C GLY A 213 6.77 8.23 -2.04
N TRP A 214 7.46 7.11 -2.06
CA TRP A 214 7.69 6.26 -3.23
C TRP A 214 7.11 4.86 -3.02
N PRO A 215 6.59 4.21 -4.08
CA PRO A 215 6.28 2.78 -4.01
C PRO A 215 7.53 1.96 -3.65
N ALA A 216 7.35 0.91 -2.87
CA ALA A 216 8.44 0.01 -2.50
C ALA A 216 8.51 -1.19 -3.45
N TRP A 217 8.68 -0.92 -4.75
CA TRP A 217 8.69 -1.95 -5.78
C TRP A 217 9.71 -3.05 -5.52
N THR A 218 9.25 -4.29 -5.57
CA THR A 218 10.08 -5.50 -5.55
C THR A 218 10.44 -5.97 -6.96
N GLN A 219 9.62 -5.60 -7.95
CA GLN A 219 9.76 -5.85 -9.38
C GLN A 219 9.95 -4.53 -10.16
N PRO A 220 10.20 -4.57 -11.48
CA PRO A 220 10.26 -3.35 -12.29
C PRO A 220 9.03 -2.47 -12.11
N SER A 221 9.25 -1.17 -11.90
CA SER A 221 8.19 -0.21 -11.61
C SER A 221 7.11 -0.16 -12.71
N ASP A 222 5.86 -0.21 -12.29
CA ASP A 222 4.67 -0.11 -13.15
C ASP A 222 3.79 1.09 -12.71
N TRP A 223 4.18 2.27 -13.15
CA TRP A 223 3.44 3.49 -12.85
C TRP A 223 2.23 3.64 -13.77
N PRO A 224 1.01 3.71 -13.22
CA PRO A 224 -0.17 3.90 -14.05
C PRO A 224 -0.27 5.31 -14.63
N GLU A 225 -0.99 5.40 -15.74
CA GLU A 225 -1.44 6.65 -16.34
C GLU A 225 -2.96 6.76 -16.25
N CYS A 226 -3.48 7.97 -16.02
CA CYS A 226 -4.91 8.20 -16.07
C CYS A 226 -5.41 8.22 -17.53
N GLU A 227 -6.72 8.19 -17.75
CA GLU A 227 -7.34 8.24 -19.08
C GLU A 227 -6.90 9.45 -19.94
N SER A 228 -6.43 10.52 -19.31
CA SER A 228 -5.86 11.69 -19.99
C SER A 228 -4.37 11.59 -20.29
N GLY A 229 -3.74 10.43 -20.06
CA GLY A 229 -2.31 10.18 -20.29
C GLY A 229 -1.38 10.88 -19.28
N HIS A 230 -1.87 11.26 -18.11
CA HIS A 230 -0.99 11.78 -17.07
C HIS A 230 -0.47 10.61 -16.22
N ARG A 231 0.86 10.51 -16.06
CA ARG A 231 1.43 9.62 -15.04
C ARG A 231 0.87 9.99 -13.68
N MET A 232 0.33 9.00 -12.97
CA MET A 232 -0.25 9.19 -11.65
C MET A 232 0.84 9.36 -10.59
N GLU A 233 0.47 9.93 -9.46
CA GLU A 233 1.33 10.10 -8.30
C GLU A 233 1.03 8.99 -7.28
N HIS A 234 2.07 8.55 -6.56
CA HIS A 234 1.90 7.57 -5.49
C HIS A 234 1.10 8.18 -4.33
N LEU A 235 0.07 7.48 -3.91
CA LEU A 235 -0.83 7.90 -2.85
C LEU A 235 -0.57 7.13 -1.55
N LEU A 236 -0.54 5.81 -1.63
CA LEU A 236 -0.56 4.92 -0.47
C LEU A 236 0.11 3.59 -0.81
N THR A 237 0.83 3.04 0.14
CA THR A 237 1.30 1.64 0.14
C THR A 237 0.68 0.89 1.31
N ILE A 238 0.18 -0.32 1.05
CA ILE A 238 -0.14 -1.32 2.08
C ILE A 238 0.85 -2.47 1.91
N THR A 239 1.67 -2.74 2.89
CA THR A 239 2.67 -3.82 2.89
C THR A 239 3.13 -4.17 4.30
N GLY A 240 3.57 -5.40 4.53
CA GLY A 240 4.19 -5.83 5.79
C GLY A 240 3.24 -6.07 6.95
N ASP A 241 2.15 -5.33 7.01
CA ASP A 241 1.13 -5.43 8.07
C ASP A 241 -0.02 -6.37 7.65
N ILE A 242 -0.07 -6.73 6.37
CA ILE A 242 -0.96 -7.72 5.77
C ILE A 242 -0.08 -8.63 4.92
N GLN A 243 -0.29 -9.93 5.00
CA GLN A 243 0.50 -10.89 4.24
C GLN A 243 0.03 -10.97 2.79
N LEU A 244 0.61 -10.13 1.94
CA LEU A 244 0.28 -10.03 0.53
C LEU A 244 1.31 -10.81 -0.31
N GLY A 245 1.07 -12.10 -0.50
CA GLY A 245 2.01 -12.97 -1.21
C GLY A 245 3.37 -13.09 -0.50
N ASP A 246 4.45 -13.25 -1.27
CA ASP A 246 5.82 -13.32 -0.75
C ASP A 246 6.43 -11.91 -0.64
N CYS A 247 6.29 -11.28 0.52
CA CYS A 247 6.75 -9.91 0.80
C CYS A 247 6.18 -8.86 -0.17
N GLY A 248 4.93 -9.03 -0.61
CA GLY A 248 4.29 -8.14 -1.58
C GLY A 248 3.75 -6.85 -0.99
N GLY A 249 3.34 -5.96 -1.90
CA GLY A 249 2.70 -4.70 -1.57
C GLY A 249 1.59 -4.32 -2.56
N VAL A 250 0.57 -3.65 -2.05
CA VAL A 250 -0.45 -2.98 -2.88
C VAL A 250 -0.19 -1.49 -2.86
N TYR A 251 0.03 -0.94 -4.04
CA TYR A 251 0.36 0.47 -4.24
C TYR A 251 -0.81 1.18 -4.89
N PHE A 252 -1.22 2.29 -4.31
CA PHE A 252 -2.31 3.12 -4.82
C PHE A 252 -1.75 4.40 -5.41
N PHE A 253 -2.32 4.82 -6.52
CA PHE A 253 -1.92 6.01 -7.26
C PHE A 253 -3.13 6.88 -7.54
N HIS A 254 -2.93 8.18 -7.66
CA HIS A 254 -3.98 9.11 -8.04
C HIS A 254 -3.48 10.17 -9.03
N CYS A 255 -4.38 10.69 -9.86
CA CYS A 255 -4.06 11.79 -10.74
C CYS A 255 -4.58 13.10 -10.16
N ARG A 256 -3.69 13.97 -9.68
CA ARG A 256 -4.05 15.29 -9.12
C ARG A 256 -4.36 16.34 -10.19
N ARG A 257 -4.09 16.03 -11.46
CA ARG A 257 -4.35 16.93 -12.59
C ARG A 257 -5.78 16.82 -13.12
N CYS A 258 -6.44 15.70 -12.86
CA CYS A 258 -7.79 15.42 -13.36
C CYS A 258 -8.85 15.66 -12.29
N PRO A 259 -10.06 16.18 -12.68
CA PRO A 259 -11.17 16.29 -11.76
C PRO A 259 -11.56 14.92 -11.18
N GLY A 260 -11.97 14.89 -9.92
CA GLY A 260 -12.40 13.67 -9.26
C GLY A 260 -11.25 12.78 -8.77
N LEU A 261 -9.99 13.19 -8.97
CA LEU A 261 -8.81 12.45 -8.56
C LEU A 261 -8.87 10.98 -8.98
N PRO A 262 -8.96 10.65 -10.28
CA PRO A 262 -8.98 9.27 -10.72
C PRO A 262 -7.78 8.55 -10.13
N TRP A 263 -8.01 7.33 -9.66
CA TRP A 263 -7.03 6.51 -9.00
C TRP A 263 -6.90 5.15 -9.69
N ASP A 264 -5.76 4.50 -9.46
CA ASP A 264 -5.44 3.16 -9.94
C ASP A 264 -4.56 2.47 -8.89
N TRP A 265 -4.32 1.19 -9.04
CA TRP A 265 -3.53 0.41 -8.11
C TRP A 265 -2.66 -0.61 -8.81
N ARG A 266 -1.61 -1.04 -8.14
CA ARG A 266 -0.71 -2.10 -8.58
C ARG A 266 -0.41 -3.00 -7.40
N PHE A 267 -0.12 -4.24 -7.73
CA PHE A 267 0.39 -5.23 -6.80
C PHE A 267 1.70 -5.78 -7.34
N ASP A 268 2.69 -5.97 -6.49
CA ASP A 268 3.85 -6.78 -6.79
C ASP A 268 4.27 -7.63 -5.59
N CYS A 269 4.95 -8.73 -5.85
CA CYS A 269 5.56 -9.59 -4.85
C CYS A 269 6.77 -10.31 -5.47
N HIS A 270 7.60 -10.91 -4.61
CA HIS A 270 8.76 -11.69 -5.04
C HIS A 270 8.38 -13.02 -5.69
#